data_651e1dfd3393f290ad4368617b02b184
#
_entry.id   651e1dfd3393f290ad4368617b02b184
#
_cell.length_a   1.000
_cell.length_b   1.000
_cell.length_c   1.000
_cell.angle_alpha   90.00
_cell.angle_beta   90.00
_cell.angle_gamma   90.00
#
_symmetry.space_group_name_H-M   'P 1'
#
loop_
_entity.id
_entity.type
_entity.pdbx_description
1 polymer ?
#
loop_
_entity_poly.entity_id
_entity_poly.type
_entity_poly.pdbx_seq_one_letter_code
_entity_poly.pdbx_strand_id
1 'polypeptide(L)'
;MNTKILALGLLSLALGASGCRNTGKQATQLQSVGIAVPRAARITIDKLPEILRNVQAGRTQFDFTGICGNGTDCIYFMQENGKFYIDFEAMSKEQLPYLDSLKQFAKEHNYPVVETTYNNTPVDYEHLKYAPVISLKVHADIDSIVKVGKQIEQTIFRNNERTVYEIVP
;
A
#
# COMPACT_ATOMS: atom_id res chain seq x y z
N MET A 1 1.00 -35.30 40.35
CA MET A 1 2.11 -35.35 41.36
C MET A 1 3.03 -34.19 41.08
N ASN A 2 2.98 -33.22 41.98
CA ASN A 2 4.08 -32.45 42.58
C ASN A 2 4.93 -31.58 41.64
N THR A 3 5.29 -30.35 41.91
CA THR A 3 5.27 -29.53 43.14
C THR A 3 5.54 -28.07 42.79
N LYS A 4 4.91 -27.16 43.52
CA LYS A 4 5.13 -25.71 43.55
C LYS A 4 6.55 -25.38 44.08
N ILE A 5 7.17 -24.30 43.63
CA ILE A 5 8.03 -23.48 44.48
C ILE A 5 7.74 -22.01 44.22
N LEU A 6 7.23 -21.34 45.27
CA LEU A 6 7.19 -19.89 45.49
C LEU A 6 8.59 -19.46 45.98
N ALA A 7 9.03 -18.29 45.59
CA ALA A 7 10.04 -17.54 46.37
C ALA A 7 9.62 -16.05 46.40
N LEU A 8 9.22 -15.63 47.58
CA LEU A 8 9.09 -14.24 48.05
C LEU A 8 10.51 -13.73 48.47
N GLY A 9 10.74 -12.46 48.27
CA GLY A 9 11.89 -11.73 48.85
C GLY A 9 11.65 -10.23 48.69
N LEU A 10 11.03 -9.62 49.64
CA LEU A 10 11.30 -8.59 50.67
C LEU A 10 12.25 -7.45 50.22
N LEU A 11 11.65 -6.28 50.03
CA LEU A 11 11.62 -5.05 50.84
C LEU A 11 12.98 -4.47 51.33
N SER A 12 13.33 -3.30 50.84
CA SER A 12 14.14 -2.34 51.61
C SER A 12 13.74 -0.92 51.26
N LEU A 13 13.10 -0.25 52.24
CA LEU A 13 12.92 1.19 52.32
C LEU A 13 14.27 1.82 52.72
N ALA A 14 14.62 2.94 52.06
CA ALA A 14 15.52 3.94 52.63
C ALA A 14 14.95 5.34 52.41
N LEU A 15 14.49 5.94 53.47
CA LEU A 15 14.17 7.35 53.59
C LEU A 15 15.48 8.13 53.73
N GLY A 16 15.64 9.19 52.96
CA GLY A 16 16.68 10.20 53.13
C GLY A 16 16.15 11.56 52.71
N ALA A 17 16.02 12.45 53.73
CA ALA A 17 15.38 13.76 53.66
C ALA A 17 16.33 14.86 53.15
N SER A 18 15.70 15.89 52.60
CA SER A 18 16.06 17.32 52.67
C SER A 18 17.22 17.88 51.83
N GLY A 19 16.88 18.79 50.92
CA GLY A 19 17.78 19.74 50.30
C GLY A 19 17.03 20.65 49.35
N CYS A 20 16.49 21.77 49.83
CA CYS A 20 15.92 22.86 49.00
C CYS A 20 16.96 23.63 48.21
N ARG A 21 16.49 24.20 47.09
CA ARG A 21 17.04 25.28 46.26
C ARG A 21 17.84 24.87 45.00
N ASN A 22 17.28 25.02 43.81
CA ASN A 22 17.37 26.26 43.04
C ASN A 22 16.54 26.19 41.75
N THR A 23 15.83 27.26 41.50
CA THR A 23 15.14 27.58 40.26
C THR A 23 16.11 27.60 39.09
N GLY A 24 15.99 26.63 38.21
CA GLY A 24 16.60 26.63 36.89
C GLY A 24 15.61 26.01 35.91
N LYS A 25 14.94 26.85 35.13
CA LYS A 25 14.12 26.42 33.98
C LYS A 25 15.03 25.71 32.97
N GLN A 26 15.19 24.41 33.08
CA GLN A 26 15.63 23.60 31.99
C GLN A 26 14.38 23.21 31.15
N ALA A 27 14.15 23.98 30.11
CA ALA A 27 13.29 23.53 29.02
C ALA A 27 13.92 22.25 28.44
N THR A 28 13.36 21.12 28.80
CA THR A 28 13.68 19.84 28.17
C THR A 28 13.25 19.97 26.72
N GLN A 29 14.23 20.25 25.82
CA GLN A 29 14.05 20.05 24.40
C GLN A 29 13.71 18.58 24.20
N LEU A 30 12.43 18.29 23.99
CA LEU A 30 12.00 17.06 23.32
C LEU A 30 12.62 17.11 21.91
N GLN A 31 13.78 16.53 21.78
CA GLN A 31 14.27 16.12 20.46
C GLN A 31 13.22 15.20 19.88
N SER A 32 12.42 15.72 18.95
CA SER A 32 11.60 14.91 18.09
C SER A 32 12.56 13.98 17.35
N VAL A 33 12.61 12.72 17.79
CA VAL A 33 13.23 11.67 17.00
C VAL A 33 12.38 11.58 15.74
N GLY A 34 12.82 12.26 14.70
CA GLY A 34 12.21 12.18 13.38
C GLY A 34 12.37 10.73 12.92
N ILE A 35 11.32 9.95 13.10
CA ILE A 35 11.23 8.64 12.44
C ILE A 35 11.22 8.98 10.96
N ALA A 36 12.34 8.73 10.28
CA ALA A 36 12.40 8.84 8.83
C ALA A 36 11.40 7.82 8.27
N VAL A 37 10.25 8.28 7.78
CA VAL A 37 9.33 7.43 7.03
C VAL A 37 10.12 6.93 5.82
N PRO A 38 10.24 5.61 5.62
CA PRO A 38 10.93 5.07 4.46
C PRO A 38 10.33 5.70 3.21
N ARG A 39 11.16 6.35 2.41
CA ARG A 39 10.72 6.95 1.16
C ARG A 39 10.27 5.82 0.25
N ALA A 40 9.06 5.89 -0.30
CA ALA A 40 8.57 4.90 -1.25
C ALA A 40 9.61 4.69 -2.36
N ALA A 41 9.88 3.45 -2.70
CA ALA A 41 10.81 3.13 -3.77
C ALA A 41 10.24 3.67 -5.09
N ARG A 42 11.12 4.23 -5.92
CA ARG A 42 10.74 4.77 -7.24
C ARG A 42 11.35 3.95 -8.35
N ILE A 43 10.54 3.59 -9.32
CA ILE A 43 10.98 2.80 -10.47
C ILE A 43 10.43 3.36 -11.78
N THR A 44 11.05 2.96 -12.88
CA THR A 44 10.40 2.97 -14.21
C THR A 44 9.72 1.62 -14.45
N ILE A 45 8.74 1.58 -15.32
CA ILE A 45 7.88 0.39 -15.50
C ILE A 45 8.65 -0.86 -16.01
N ASP A 46 9.83 -0.69 -16.57
CA ASP A 46 10.71 -1.80 -16.99
C ASP A 46 11.28 -2.59 -15.78
N LYS A 47 11.26 -2.04 -14.57
CA LYS A 47 11.66 -2.71 -13.33
C LYS A 47 10.52 -3.50 -12.67
N LEU A 48 9.30 -3.30 -13.09
CA LEU A 48 8.13 -3.99 -12.54
C LEU A 48 8.23 -5.52 -12.59
N PRO A 49 8.77 -6.18 -13.65
CA PRO A 49 8.92 -7.64 -13.66
C PRO A 49 9.76 -8.19 -12.50
N GLU A 50 10.78 -7.47 -12.07
CA GLU A 50 11.62 -7.88 -10.93
C GLU A 50 10.83 -7.84 -9.62
N ILE A 51 10.03 -6.79 -9.42
CA ILE A 51 9.17 -6.65 -8.24
C ILE A 51 8.11 -7.74 -8.21
N LEU A 52 7.44 -8.01 -9.33
CA LEU A 52 6.42 -9.06 -9.41
C LEU A 52 7.00 -10.47 -9.16
N ARG A 53 8.26 -10.73 -9.56
CA ARG A 53 8.93 -11.98 -9.18
C ARG A 53 9.15 -12.08 -7.67
N ASN A 54 9.39 -10.98 -6.99
CA ASN A 54 9.52 -10.98 -5.52
C ASN A 54 8.16 -11.23 -4.85
N VAL A 55 7.07 -10.62 -5.35
CA VAL A 55 5.71 -10.91 -4.90
C VAL A 55 5.40 -12.39 -5.12
N GLN A 56 5.61 -12.91 -6.32
CA GLN A 56 5.31 -14.29 -6.67
C GLN A 56 6.10 -15.29 -5.82
N ALA A 57 7.32 -14.95 -5.42
CA ALA A 57 8.17 -15.77 -4.57
C ALA A 57 7.89 -15.62 -3.06
N GLY A 58 6.88 -14.84 -2.66
CA GLY A 58 6.56 -14.56 -1.25
C GLY A 58 7.66 -13.81 -0.51
N ARG A 59 8.46 -12.99 -1.21
CA ARG A 59 9.56 -12.19 -0.63
C ARG A 59 9.15 -10.76 -0.29
N THR A 60 7.88 -10.44 -0.40
CA THR A 60 7.26 -9.18 -0.06
C THR A 60 6.34 -9.35 1.14
N GLN A 61 5.98 -8.25 1.79
CA GLN A 61 5.06 -8.29 2.94
C GLN A 61 3.64 -8.70 2.52
N PHE A 62 3.24 -8.33 1.29
CA PHE A 62 1.92 -8.59 0.73
C PHE A 62 2.03 -9.43 -0.54
N ASP A 63 0.94 -10.07 -0.92
CA ASP A 63 0.78 -10.83 -2.16
C ASP A 63 0.39 -9.94 -3.35
N PHE A 64 0.70 -8.66 -3.26
CA PHE A 64 0.47 -7.66 -4.31
C PHE A 64 1.53 -6.58 -4.28
N THR A 65 1.54 -5.74 -5.30
CA THR A 65 2.26 -4.47 -5.36
C THR A 65 1.50 -3.50 -6.27
N GLY A 66 1.57 -2.22 -5.94
CA GLY A 66 1.00 -1.16 -6.78
C GLY A 66 2.09 -0.28 -7.38
N ILE A 67 1.75 0.42 -8.45
CA ILE A 67 2.52 1.52 -9.03
C ILE A 67 1.64 2.75 -9.15
N CYS A 68 2.18 3.91 -8.78
CA CYS A 68 1.50 5.21 -8.89
C CYS A 68 2.42 6.23 -9.57
N GLY A 69 2.01 6.80 -10.69
CA GLY A 69 2.80 7.84 -11.40
C GLY A 69 2.57 9.24 -10.85
N ASN A 70 1.32 9.62 -10.60
CA ASN A 70 0.95 10.98 -10.17
C ASN A 70 -0.04 11.03 -8.98
N GLY A 71 -0.32 9.87 -8.35
CA GLY A 71 -1.22 9.76 -7.21
C GLY A 71 -2.70 9.50 -7.54
N THR A 72 -3.11 9.65 -8.80
CA THR A 72 -4.47 9.31 -9.27
C THR A 72 -4.49 8.12 -10.21
N ASP A 73 -3.35 7.71 -10.72
CA ASP A 73 -3.11 6.64 -11.69
C ASP A 73 -2.53 5.38 -11.04
N CYS A 74 -2.94 5.09 -9.81
CA CYS A 74 -2.44 3.92 -9.09
C CYS A 74 -3.13 2.64 -9.57
N ILE A 75 -2.37 1.66 -10.04
CA ILE A 75 -2.85 0.31 -10.31
C ILE A 75 -2.11 -0.71 -9.46
N TYR A 76 -2.82 -1.75 -9.05
CA TYR A 76 -2.31 -2.80 -8.18
C TYR A 76 -2.26 -4.12 -8.93
N PHE A 77 -1.12 -4.80 -8.85
CA PHE A 77 -0.90 -6.13 -9.42
C PHE A 77 -1.11 -7.15 -8.30
N MET A 78 -2.28 -7.74 -8.29
CA MET A 78 -2.72 -8.72 -7.30
C MET A 78 -2.32 -10.12 -7.74
N GLN A 79 -1.73 -10.91 -6.82
CA GLN A 79 -1.35 -12.30 -7.11
C GLN A 79 -2.45 -13.26 -6.66
N GLU A 80 -2.82 -14.19 -7.52
CA GLU A 80 -3.75 -15.27 -7.22
C GLU A 80 -3.30 -16.55 -7.94
N ASN A 81 -3.05 -17.63 -7.18
CA ASN A 81 -2.63 -18.93 -7.72
C ASN A 81 -1.42 -18.87 -8.68
N GLY A 82 -0.44 -18.02 -8.37
CA GLY A 82 0.77 -17.84 -9.17
C GLY A 82 0.59 -17.02 -10.46
N LYS A 83 -0.60 -16.45 -10.66
CA LYS A 83 -0.93 -15.53 -11.76
C LYS A 83 -1.26 -14.16 -11.20
N PHE A 84 -1.29 -13.16 -12.09
CA PHE A 84 -1.59 -11.78 -11.71
C PHE A 84 -2.85 -11.27 -12.41
N TYR A 85 -3.56 -10.39 -11.71
CA TYR A 85 -4.62 -9.56 -12.25
C TYR A 85 -4.43 -8.12 -11.78
N ILE A 86 -5.21 -7.16 -12.28
CA ILE A 86 -5.05 -5.75 -11.98
C ILE A 86 -6.28 -5.24 -11.25
N ASP A 87 -6.05 -4.57 -10.11
CA ASP A 87 -7.05 -3.80 -9.40
C ASP A 87 -6.80 -2.29 -9.58
N PHE A 88 -7.88 -1.55 -9.63
CA PHE A 88 -7.89 -0.11 -9.56
C PHE A 88 -8.91 0.34 -8.51
N GLU A 89 -8.44 1.17 -7.58
CA GLU A 89 -9.22 1.67 -6.44
C GLU A 89 -9.45 3.17 -6.62
N ALA A 90 -10.71 3.58 -6.81
CA ALA A 90 -11.03 5.00 -6.93
C ALA A 90 -11.23 5.63 -5.55
N MET A 91 -10.12 6.07 -4.94
CA MET A 91 -10.06 6.68 -3.62
C MET A 91 -10.28 8.19 -3.64
N SER A 92 -10.49 8.79 -4.81
CA SER A 92 -10.81 10.20 -4.99
C SER A 92 -11.79 10.42 -6.15
N LYS A 93 -12.47 11.60 -6.17
CA LYS A 93 -13.40 11.95 -7.27
C LYS A 93 -12.70 12.02 -8.63
N GLU A 94 -11.45 12.44 -8.64
CA GLU A 94 -10.62 12.57 -9.85
C GLU A 94 -10.34 11.20 -10.49
N GLN A 95 -10.45 10.12 -9.73
CA GLN A 95 -10.24 8.75 -10.20
C GLN A 95 -11.48 8.11 -10.81
N LEU A 96 -12.68 8.63 -10.54
CA LEU A 96 -13.94 8.05 -11.03
C LEU A 96 -14.00 7.90 -12.56
N PRO A 97 -13.54 8.87 -13.37
CA PRO A 97 -13.57 8.74 -14.84
C PRO A 97 -12.75 7.57 -15.37
N TYR A 98 -11.72 7.14 -14.62
CA TYR A 98 -10.89 6.01 -15.03
C TYR A 98 -11.61 4.66 -14.92
N LEU A 99 -12.62 4.54 -14.05
CA LEU A 99 -13.41 3.31 -13.92
C LEU A 99 -14.05 2.92 -15.25
N ASP A 100 -14.71 3.85 -15.92
CA ASP A 100 -15.36 3.59 -17.21
C ASP A 100 -14.33 3.32 -18.31
N SER A 101 -13.22 4.04 -18.31
CA SER A 101 -12.11 3.81 -19.24
C SER A 101 -11.50 2.43 -19.08
N LEU A 102 -11.31 1.96 -17.85
CA LEU A 102 -10.80 0.61 -17.54
C LEU A 102 -11.81 -0.47 -17.92
N LYS A 103 -13.11 -0.28 -17.69
CA LYS A 103 -14.17 -1.18 -18.15
C LYS A 103 -14.18 -1.31 -19.67
N GLN A 104 -14.07 -0.19 -20.37
CA GLN A 104 -14.01 -0.18 -21.83
C GLN A 104 -12.76 -0.92 -22.33
N PHE A 105 -11.60 -0.64 -21.75
CA PHE A 105 -10.35 -1.34 -22.05
C PHE A 105 -10.48 -2.86 -21.84
N ALA A 106 -11.04 -3.27 -20.70
CA ALA A 106 -11.27 -4.68 -20.41
C ALA A 106 -12.19 -5.35 -21.43
N LYS A 107 -13.27 -4.67 -21.84
CA LYS A 107 -14.20 -5.14 -22.87
C LYS A 107 -13.52 -5.33 -24.21
N GLU A 108 -12.69 -4.38 -24.64
CA GLU A 108 -11.95 -4.43 -25.92
C GLU A 108 -10.95 -5.59 -25.96
N HIS A 109 -10.39 -5.97 -24.81
CA HIS A 109 -9.42 -7.06 -24.70
C HIS A 109 -10.04 -8.38 -24.20
N ASN A 110 -11.36 -8.43 -24.00
CA ASN A 110 -12.09 -9.60 -23.48
C ASN A 110 -11.60 -10.03 -22.08
N TYR A 111 -11.22 -9.09 -21.22
CA TYR A 111 -10.89 -9.39 -19.83
C TYR A 111 -12.15 -9.37 -18.96
N PRO A 112 -12.38 -10.41 -18.13
CA PRO A 112 -13.47 -10.37 -17.16
C PRO A 112 -13.26 -9.24 -16.15
N VAL A 113 -14.34 -8.57 -15.78
CA VAL A 113 -14.34 -7.47 -14.80
C VAL A 113 -15.16 -7.86 -13.59
N VAL A 114 -14.62 -7.57 -12.40
CA VAL A 114 -15.33 -7.68 -11.13
C VAL A 114 -15.36 -6.30 -10.48
N GLU A 115 -16.55 -5.85 -10.11
CA GLU A 115 -16.76 -4.59 -9.41
C GLU A 115 -17.03 -4.85 -7.94
N THR A 116 -16.30 -4.17 -7.05
CA THR A 116 -16.43 -4.28 -5.60
C THR A 116 -16.24 -2.92 -4.94
N THR A 117 -16.02 -2.91 -3.63
CA THR A 117 -15.66 -1.70 -2.88
C THR A 117 -14.43 -1.95 -2.02
N TYR A 118 -13.63 -0.92 -1.81
CA TYR A 118 -12.44 -0.99 -0.97
C TYR A 118 -12.84 -1.07 0.52
N ASN A 119 -12.88 -2.29 1.07
CA ASN A 119 -13.18 -2.56 2.48
C ASN A 119 -14.40 -1.79 3.04
N ASN A 120 -15.39 -1.50 2.20
CA ASN A 120 -16.50 -0.61 2.54
C ASN A 120 -16.05 0.76 3.09
N THR A 121 -14.92 1.28 2.59
CA THR A 121 -14.41 2.59 2.96
C THR A 121 -15.40 3.66 2.53
N PRO A 122 -15.99 4.45 3.46
CA PRO A 122 -16.92 5.51 3.12
C PRO A 122 -16.24 6.60 2.28
N VAL A 123 -16.95 7.11 1.30
CA VAL A 123 -16.49 8.22 0.46
C VAL A 123 -17.58 9.29 0.35
N ASP A 124 -17.17 10.51 0.12
CA ASP A 124 -18.07 11.63 -0.15
C ASP A 124 -18.11 11.93 -1.67
N TYR A 125 -18.53 10.90 -2.44
CA TYR A 125 -18.73 11.05 -3.86
C TYR A 125 -20.24 11.04 -4.16
N GLU A 126 -20.63 11.89 -5.08
CA GLU A 126 -22.02 11.96 -5.50
C GLU A 126 -22.53 10.57 -5.93
N HIS A 127 -23.63 10.11 -5.30
CA HIS A 127 -24.26 8.80 -5.51
C HIS A 127 -23.46 7.54 -5.12
N LEU A 128 -22.28 7.68 -4.52
CA LEU A 128 -21.49 6.56 -4.07
C LEU A 128 -21.38 6.57 -2.54
N LYS A 129 -21.57 5.39 -1.94
CA LYS A 129 -21.44 5.20 -0.49
C LYS A 129 -20.03 4.76 -0.07
N TYR A 130 -19.40 3.98 -0.92
CA TYR A 130 -18.09 3.38 -0.67
C TYR A 130 -17.17 3.57 -1.87
N ALA A 131 -15.87 3.63 -1.61
CA ALA A 131 -14.84 3.71 -2.65
C ALA A 131 -14.95 2.51 -3.60
N PRO A 132 -15.20 2.73 -4.90
CA PRO A 132 -15.34 1.65 -5.85
C PRO A 132 -13.98 1.06 -6.24
N VAL A 133 -13.97 -0.24 -6.43
CA VAL A 133 -12.83 -1.01 -6.95
C VAL A 133 -13.26 -1.76 -8.20
N ILE A 134 -12.39 -1.74 -9.20
CA ILE A 134 -12.54 -2.55 -10.41
C ILE A 134 -11.36 -3.51 -10.54
N SER A 135 -11.66 -4.81 -10.66
CA SER A 135 -10.66 -5.85 -10.90
C SER A 135 -10.73 -6.32 -12.35
N LEU A 136 -9.64 -6.18 -13.07
CA LEU A 136 -9.45 -6.76 -14.40
C LEU A 136 -8.83 -8.15 -14.24
N LYS A 137 -9.64 -9.21 -14.35
CA LYS A 137 -9.24 -10.60 -14.09
C LYS A 137 -8.50 -11.22 -15.28
N VAL A 138 -7.34 -10.64 -15.60
CA VAL A 138 -6.49 -11.08 -16.72
C VAL A 138 -5.88 -12.46 -16.46
N HIS A 139 -5.55 -12.78 -15.20
CA HIS A 139 -4.91 -14.03 -14.74
C HIS A 139 -3.69 -14.44 -15.60
N ALA A 140 -2.78 -13.50 -15.77
CA ALA A 140 -1.61 -13.64 -16.64
C ALA A 140 -0.31 -13.94 -15.86
N ASP A 141 0.71 -14.42 -16.57
CA ASP A 141 2.08 -14.45 -16.07
C ASP A 141 2.68 -13.03 -15.98
N ILE A 142 3.88 -12.93 -15.40
CA ILE A 142 4.55 -11.66 -15.17
C ILE A 142 4.75 -10.85 -16.46
N ASP A 143 5.21 -11.48 -17.53
CA ASP A 143 5.51 -10.75 -18.76
C ASP A 143 4.24 -10.23 -19.44
N SER A 144 3.17 -11.01 -19.38
CA SER A 144 1.86 -10.65 -19.93
C SER A 144 1.18 -9.57 -19.10
N ILE A 145 1.17 -9.69 -17.76
CA ILE A 145 0.52 -8.68 -16.91
C ILE A 145 1.23 -7.34 -16.95
N VAL A 146 2.57 -7.32 -17.08
CA VAL A 146 3.34 -6.08 -17.26
C VAL A 146 2.99 -5.40 -18.58
N LYS A 147 2.76 -6.14 -19.66
CA LYS A 147 2.29 -5.58 -20.93
C LYS A 147 0.91 -4.93 -20.78
N VAL A 148 -0.01 -5.60 -20.09
CA VAL A 148 -1.34 -5.03 -19.79
C VAL A 148 -1.22 -3.77 -18.96
N GLY A 149 -0.42 -3.79 -17.88
CA GLY A 149 -0.16 -2.60 -17.06
C GLY A 149 0.40 -1.44 -17.89
N LYS A 150 1.40 -1.69 -18.74
CA LYS A 150 1.95 -0.67 -19.67
C LYS A 150 0.89 -0.09 -20.59
N GLN A 151 0.02 -0.91 -21.16
CA GLN A 151 -1.06 -0.44 -22.02
C GLN A 151 -2.03 0.47 -21.25
N ILE A 152 -2.45 0.08 -20.04
CA ILE A 152 -3.31 0.90 -19.17
C ILE A 152 -2.64 2.24 -18.88
N GLU A 153 -1.38 2.23 -18.43
CA GLU A 153 -0.61 3.42 -18.12
C GLU A 153 -0.51 4.39 -19.31
N GLN A 154 -0.26 3.85 -20.50
CA GLN A 154 -0.10 4.66 -21.72
C GLN A 154 -1.42 5.14 -22.29
N THR A 155 -2.45 4.29 -22.33
CA THR A 155 -3.69 4.62 -23.06
C THR A 155 -4.72 5.31 -22.18
N ILE A 156 -4.80 4.97 -20.91
CA ILE A 156 -5.80 5.50 -19.96
C ILE A 156 -5.21 6.66 -19.16
N PHE A 157 -4.07 6.45 -18.50
CA PHE A 157 -3.46 7.46 -17.63
C PHE A 157 -2.53 8.43 -18.37
N ARG A 158 -2.24 8.20 -19.65
CA ARG A 158 -1.36 9.02 -20.49
C ARG A 158 0.08 9.12 -20.01
N ASN A 159 0.51 8.17 -19.21
CA ASN A 159 1.89 8.02 -18.81
C ASN A 159 2.76 7.52 -19.97
N ASN A 160 4.07 7.71 -19.87
CA ASN A 160 5.02 7.29 -20.91
C ASN A 160 6.16 6.46 -20.31
N GLU A 161 7.07 5.97 -21.16
CA GLU A 161 8.17 5.10 -20.74
C GLU A 161 9.15 5.76 -19.75
N ARG A 162 9.17 7.09 -19.65
CA ARG A 162 10.02 7.85 -18.73
C ARG A 162 9.31 8.15 -17.40
N THR A 163 8.05 7.81 -17.28
CA THR A 163 7.29 8.02 -16.05
C THR A 163 7.94 7.24 -14.91
N VAL A 164 8.16 7.93 -13.81
CA VAL A 164 8.71 7.35 -12.57
C VAL A 164 7.55 7.09 -11.62
N TYR A 165 7.39 5.83 -11.25
CA TYR A 165 6.32 5.37 -10.39
C TYR A 165 6.80 5.20 -8.96
N GLU A 166 5.98 5.57 -8.01
CA GLU A 166 6.13 5.15 -6.62
C GLU A 166 5.58 3.73 -6.46
N ILE A 167 6.32 2.88 -5.74
CA ILE A 167 5.84 1.55 -5.38
C ILE A 167 4.93 1.68 -4.17
N VAL A 168 3.73 1.13 -4.31
CA VAL A 168 2.76 0.99 -3.22
C VAL A 168 2.78 -0.46 -2.77
N PRO A 169 3.10 -0.71 -1.47
CA PRO A 169 3.09 -2.06 -0.92
C PRO A 169 1.66 -2.58 -0.76
#